data_922c8a258a7472c42bddac882c2bd3ea
#
_entry.id   922c8a258a7472c42bddac882c2bd3ea
#
_cell.length_a   1.000
_cell.length_b   1.000
_cell.length_c   1.000
_cell.angle_alpha   90.00
_cell.angle_beta   90.00
_cell.angle_gamma   90.00
#
_symmetry.space_group_name_H-M   'P 1'
#
loop_
_entity.id
_entity.type
_entity.pdbx_description
1 polymer ?
#
loop_
_entity_poly.entity_id
_entity_poly.type
_entity_poly.pdbx_seq_one_letter_code
_entity_poly.pdbx_strand_id
1 'polypeptide(L)'
;INMALEKLEEELEKAEKLVEEVKEVKKPSREVYSKVIAFTNEARKQYGEIIKSVLIFGSAARGMMKEGSDIDVWVILYDTATKSSEDLQKVNTQLYLIAQELKDLHIQTTTLTEFWNWVKLGSPELINFLRYGLPIYDTGFIKPVQRMLQMGLIPPSEEAVKLKARASEARIKKIELDLKSMIFELRYAATDACQAVIMHYYKAQPDQKAIPGFLEKLVKEKKLEPEFIEKFKVGDYTLIKNAQVSINENGEARLSILFMRFLNS
;
A
#
# COMPACT_ATOMS: atom_id res chain seq x y z
N ILE A 1 -28.10 31.34 -18.07
CA ILE A 1 -27.29 32.09 -17.08
C ILE A 1 -27.68 31.61 -15.69
N ASN A 2 -28.96 31.49 -15.29
CA ASN A 2 -29.39 31.05 -13.96
C ASN A 2 -28.91 29.59 -13.63
N MET A 3 -29.02 28.65 -14.56
CA MET A 3 -28.62 27.26 -14.37
C MET A 3 -27.09 27.08 -14.22
N ALA A 4 -26.29 28.00 -14.72
CA ALA A 4 -24.84 28.03 -14.54
C ALA A 4 -24.46 28.63 -13.18
N LEU A 5 -25.22 29.59 -12.70
CA LEU A 5 -25.05 30.18 -11.37
C LEU A 5 -25.45 29.20 -10.27
N GLU A 6 -26.56 28.49 -10.41
CA GLU A 6 -26.98 27.43 -9.46
C GLU A 6 -25.95 26.31 -9.36
N LYS A 7 -25.36 25.86 -10.47
CA LYS A 7 -24.27 24.89 -10.45
C LYS A 7 -23.00 25.39 -9.74
N LEU A 8 -22.69 26.67 -9.95
CA LEU A 8 -21.52 27.28 -9.30
C LEU A 8 -21.73 27.43 -7.79
N GLU A 9 -22.96 27.77 -7.38
CA GLU A 9 -23.34 27.83 -5.96
C GLU A 9 -23.32 26.45 -5.30
N GLU A 10 -23.79 25.38 -5.97
CA GLU A 10 -23.68 24.00 -5.47
C GLU A 10 -22.21 23.53 -5.35
N GLU A 11 -21.36 23.90 -6.30
CA GLU A 11 -19.93 23.55 -6.25
C GLU A 11 -19.21 24.32 -5.14
N LEU A 12 -19.56 25.60 -4.92
CA LEU A 12 -19.06 26.41 -3.81
C LEU A 12 -19.52 25.85 -2.46
N GLU A 13 -20.79 25.49 -2.32
CA GLU A 13 -21.31 24.89 -1.08
C GLU A 13 -20.69 23.52 -0.76
N LYS A 14 -20.43 22.69 -1.80
CA LYS A 14 -19.68 21.44 -1.65
C LYS A 14 -18.22 21.68 -1.27
N ALA A 15 -17.58 22.70 -1.84
CA ALA A 15 -16.22 23.08 -1.49
C ALA A 15 -16.15 23.66 -0.08
N GLU A 16 -17.12 24.44 0.35
CA GLU A 16 -17.20 24.95 1.73
C GLU A 16 -17.45 23.85 2.76
N LYS A 17 -18.31 22.87 2.47
CA LYS A 17 -18.51 21.69 3.32
C LYS A 17 -17.25 20.84 3.43
N LEU A 18 -16.53 20.64 2.32
CA LEU A 18 -15.22 19.97 2.33
C LEU A 18 -14.17 20.72 3.15
N VAL A 19 -14.23 22.05 3.17
CA VAL A 19 -13.35 22.91 4.00
C VAL A 19 -13.78 22.88 5.47
N GLU A 20 -15.07 22.74 5.77
CA GLU A 20 -15.57 22.59 7.15
C GLU A 20 -15.24 21.24 7.76
N GLU A 21 -15.34 20.13 7.00
CA GLU A 21 -14.87 18.81 7.45
C GLU A 21 -13.38 18.80 7.80
N VAL A 22 -12.57 19.69 7.21
CA VAL A 22 -11.14 19.85 7.53
C VAL A 22 -10.89 20.60 8.85
N LYS A 23 -11.89 21.28 9.42
CA LYS A 23 -11.72 22.11 10.63
C LYS A 23 -11.63 21.33 11.95
N GLU A 24 -12.06 20.06 12.00
CA GLU A 24 -11.93 19.20 13.18
C GLU A 24 -10.81 18.16 13.07
N VAL A 25 -9.61 18.58 12.69
CA VAL A 25 -8.45 17.69 12.79
C VAL A 25 -8.08 17.58 14.27
N LYS A 26 -8.35 16.42 14.87
CA LYS A 26 -7.90 16.09 16.21
C LYS A 26 -6.37 16.19 16.25
N LYS A 27 -5.82 16.86 17.27
CA LYS A 27 -4.37 16.91 17.44
C LYS A 27 -3.80 15.54 17.82
N PRO A 28 -2.58 15.22 17.41
CA PRO A 28 -1.89 14.01 17.88
C PRO A 28 -1.86 13.94 19.39
N SER A 29 -1.78 12.72 19.93
CA SER A 29 -1.64 12.52 21.37
C SER A 29 -0.31 13.09 21.88
N ARG A 30 -0.26 13.35 23.19
CA ARG A 30 0.95 13.83 23.86
C ARG A 30 2.12 12.84 23.70
N GLU A 31 1.82 11.55 23.67
CA GLU A 31 2.79 10.49 23.47
C GLU A 31 3.41 10.55 22.08
N VAL A 32 2.60 10.72 21.04
CA VAL A 32 3.07 10.88 19.65
C VAL A 32 4.04 12.06 19.53
N TYR A 33 3.65 13.21 20.08
CA TYR A 33 4.54 14.37 20.12
C TYR A 33 5.86 14.08 20.83
N SER A 34 5.81 13.45 22.01
CA SER A 34 7.02 13.15 22.80
C SER A 34 7.99 12.24 22.04
N LYS A 35 7.48 11.18 21.38
CA LYS A 35 8.31 10.26 20.59
C LYS A 35 8.98 10.97 19.41
N VAL A 36 8.22 11.78 18.66
CA VAL A 36 8.77 12.48 17.49
C VAL A 36 9.72 13.61 17.88
N ILE A 37 9.49 14.28 19.01
CA ILE A 37 10.43 15.26 19.56
C ILE A 37 11.73 14.57 19.99
N ALA A 38 11.66 13.42 20.66
CA ALA A 38 12.84 12.64 21.05
C ALA A 38 13.66 12.22 19.81
N PHE A 39 13.00 11.67 18.79
CA PHE A 39 13.62 11.36 17.50
C PHE A 39 14.28 12.60 16.89
N THR A 40 13.55 13.71 16.82
CA THR A 40 14.03 14.95 16.21
C THR A 40 15.27 15.48 16.92
N ASN A 41 15.28 15.44 18.26
CA ASN A 41 16.41 15.91 19.04
C ASN A 41 17.64 15.04 18.84
N GLU A 42 17.50 13.72 18.86
CA GLU A 42 18.63 12.80 18.63
C GLU A 42 19.16 12.91 17.20
N ALA A 43 18.27 12.93 16.23
CA ALA A 43 18.63 13.09 14.81
C ALA A 43 19.36 14.42 14.57
N ARG A 44 18.90 15.53 15.16
CA ARG A 44 19.55 16.84 15.02
C ARG A 44 20.86 16.96 15.78
N LYS A 45 21.01 16.27 16.89
CA LYS A 45 22.26 16.23 17.64
C LYS A 45 23.39 15.63 16.79
N GLN A 46 23.08 14.61 16.01
CA GLN A 46 24.06 13.93 15.15
C GLN A 46 24.21 14.61 13.78
N TYR A 47 23.11 15.09 13.18
CA TYR A 47 23.06 15.55 11.78
C TYR A 47 22.34 16.90 11.61
N GLY A 48 22.50 17.82 12.58
CA GLY A 48 21.71 19.05 12.65
C GLY A 48 21.73 19.93 11.41
N GLU A 49 22.86 20.04 10.72
CA GLU A 49 22.95 20.83 9.49
C GLU A 49 22.29 20.16 8.27
N ILE A 50 22.23 18.83 8.27
CA ILE A 50 21.66 18.04 7.19
C ILE A 50 20.14 17.97 7.31
N ILE A 51 19.57 17.96 8.52
CA ILE A 51 18.12 17.89 8.73
C ILE A 51 17.52 19.29 8.58
N LYS A 52 16.67 19.45 7.58
CA LYS A 52 15.98 20.73 7.31
C LYS A 52 14.56 20.80 7.85
N SER A 53 13.87 19.67 7.90
CA SER A 53 12.54 19.62 8.49
C SER A 53 12.20 18.22 8.95
N VAL A 54 11.37 18.13 10.00
CA VAL A 54 10.77 16.90 10.51
C VAL A 54 9.29 17.17 10.75
N LEU A 55 8.43 16.37 10.11
CA LEU A 55 6.99 16.50 10.18
C LEU A 55 6.35 15.18 10.62
N ILE A 56 5.29 15.27 11.41
CA ILE A 56 4.33 14.17 11.56
C ILE A 56 3.34 14.25 10.39
N PHE A 57 3.01 13.13 9.76
CA PHE A 57 2.00 13.09 8.69
C PHE A 57 1.07 11.87 8.82
N GLY A 58 0.22 11.62 7.84
CA GLY A 58 -0.66 10.46 7.82
C GLY A 58 -1.75 10.49 8.89
N SER A 59 -2.08 9.32 9.44
CA SER A 59 -3.12 9.15 10.47
C SER A 59 -2.73 9.81 11.80
N ALA A 60 -1.45 9.77 12.14
CA ALA A 60 -0.90 10.38 13.35
C ALA A 60 -1.13 11.90 13.38
N ALA A 61 -0.86 12.59 12.27
CA ALA A 61 -1.07 14.04 12.17
C ALA A 61 -2.55 14.43 12.32
N ARG A 62 -3.48 13.56 11.96
CA ARG A 62 -4.92 13.78 12.06
C ARG A 62 -5.55 13.32 13.37
N GLY A 63 -4.75 12.79 14.31
CA GLY A 63 -5.26 12.21 15.56
C GLY A 63 -6.20 11.00 15.32
N MET A 64 -6.01 10.28 14.23
CA MET A 64 -6.83 9.15 13.79
C MET A 64 -6.06 7.82 13.83
N MET A 65 -5.02 7.73 14.66
CA MET A 65 -4.26 6.51 14.83
C MET A 65 -5.13 5.39 15.41
N LYS A 66 -4.97 4.19 14.88
CA LYS A 66 -5.51 2.97 15.48
C LYS A 66 -4.48 2.39 16.45
N GLU A 67 -4.95 1.60 17.41
CA GLU A 67 -4.07 0.88 18.32
C GLU A 67 -3.11 -0.03 17.52
N GLY A 68 -1.81 0.06 17.82
CA GLY A 68 -0.76 -0.67 17.11
C GLY A 68 -0.36 -0.09 15.74
N SER A 69 -0.81 1.13 15.38
CA SER A 69 -0.34 1.81 14.17
C SER A 69 0.97 2.54 14.42
N ASP A 70 1.85 2.55 13.41
CA ASP A 70 3.08 3.34 13.43
C ASP A 70 2.81 4.84 13.28
N ILE A 71 3.69 5.64 13.85
CA ILE A 71 3.70 7.10 13.70
C ILE A 71 4.51 7.43 12.44
N ASP A 72 3.83 7.94 11.42
CA ASP A 72 4.48 8.35 10.19
C ASP A 72 5.21 9.69 10.36
N VAL A 73 6.51 9.68 10.12
CA VAL A 73 7.40 10.86 10.24
C VAL A 73 8.11 11.10 8.92
N TRP A 74 8.04 12.32 8.43
CA TRP A 74 8.73 12.75 7.22
C TRP A 74 9.91 13.64 7.56
N VAL A 75 11.10 13.27 7.06
CA VAL A 75 12.36 14.00 7.30
C VAL A 75 12.89 14.54 5.97
N ILE A 76 13.14 15.84 5.91
CA ILE A 76 13.72 16.48 4.73
C ILE A 76 15.20 16.75 4.99
N LEU A 77 16.04 16.19 4.10
CA LEU A 77 17.49 16.22 4.20
C LEU A 77 18.11 17.20 3.21
N TYR A 78 19.12 17.89 3.64
CA TYR A 78 19.88 18.83 2.80
C TYR A 78 20.97 18.09 2.01
N ASP A 79 20.63 17.67 0.82
CA ASP A 79 21.48 16.87 -0.06
C ASP A 79 22.70 17.63 -0.58
N THR A 80 22.61 18.96 -0.73
CA THR A 80 23.76 19.78 -1.20
C THR A 80 24.80 20.05 -0.11
N ALA A 81 24.52 19.74 1.16
CA ALA A 81 25.48 19.83 2.25
C ALA A 81 26.35 18.58 2.38
N THR A 82 25.96 17.47 1.77
CA THR A 82 26.71 16.22 1.80
C THR A 82 27.75 16.18 0.67
N LYS A 83 28.93 15.60 0.97
CA LYS A 83 30.02 15.52 -0.01
C LYS A 83 29.79 14.45 -1.08
N SER A 84 28.96 13.45 -0.77
CA SER A 84 28.65 12.35 -1.68
C SER A 84 27.25 11.78 -1.42
N SER A 85 26.72 11.03 -2.39
CA SER A 85 25.47 10.27 -2.22
C SER A 85 25.61 9.16 -1.17
N GLU A 86 26.80 8.63 -0.97
CA GLU A 86 27.10 7.61 0.04
C GLU A 86 26.95 8.17 1.46
N ASP A 87 27.38 9.42 1.68
CA ASP A 87 27.23 10.07 2.98
C ASP A 87 25.75 10.29 3.31
N LEU A 88 24.95 10.66 2.31
CA LEU A 88 23.50 10.79 2.50
C LEU A 88 22.82 9.45 2.83
N GLN A 89 23.26 8.36 2.19
CA GLN A 89 22.78 7.01 2.50
C GLN A 89 23.14 6.58 3.92
N LYS A 90 24.33 6.91 4.41
CA LYS A 90 24.75 6.67 5.81
C LYS A 90 23.86 7.41 6.77
N VAL A 91 23.61 8.71 6.51
CA VAL A 91 22.67 9.51 7.33
C VAL A 91 21.29 8.85 7.36
N ASN A 92 20.78 8.45 6.20
CA ASN A 92 19.50 7.75 6.08
C ASN A 92 19.45 6.50 6.95
N THR A 93 20.46 5.63 6.82
CA THR A 93 20.55 4.40 7.61
C THR A 93 20.56 4.69 9.13
N GLN A 94 21.29 5.69 9.56
CA GLN A 94 21.34 6.06 10.97
C GLN A 94 20.01 6.61 11.48
N LEU A 95 19.31 7.41 10.69
CA LEU A 95 17.96 7.88 11.05
C LEU A 95 16.98 6.74 11.23
N TYR A 96 17.03 5.69 10.37
CA TYR A 96 16.23 4.49 10.55
C TYR A 96 16.57 3.74 11.84
N LEU A 97 17.86 3.65 12.20
CA LEU A 97 18.27 3.01 13.46
C LEU A 97 17.74 3.79 14.68
N ILE A 98 17.85 5.12 14.69
CA ILE A 98 17.28 5.97 15.75
C ILE A 98 15.76 5.75 15.87
N ALA A 99 15.06 5.66 14.75
CA ALA A 99 13.62 5.42 14.73
C ALA A 99 13.26 4.04 15.30
N GLN A 100 14.02 3.00 14.97
CA GLN A 100 13.83 1.64 15.50
C GLN A 100 14.03 1.56 17.02
N GLU A 101 15.02 2.29 17.57
CA GLU A 101 15.26 2.35 19.02
C GLU A 101 14.07 2.96 19.78
N LEU A 102 13.39 3.95 19.19
CA LEU A 102 12.25 4.63 19.79
C LEU A 102 10.93 3.88 19.63
N LYS A 103 10.90 2.84 18.81
CA LYS A 103 9.72 2.02 18.46
C LYS A 103 8.54 2.82 17.88
N ASP A 104 7.69 2.16 17.14
CA ASP A 104 6.45 2.70 16.55
C ASP A 104 6.65 3.95 15.65
N LEU A 105 7.89 4.24 15.22
CA LEU A 105 8.19 5.31 14.26
C LEU A 105 8.47 4.73 12.88
N HIS A 106 7.67 5.13 11.90
CA HIS A 106 7.89 4.85 10.49
C HIS A 106 8.40 6.13 9.81
N ILE A 107 9.71 6.19 9.51
CA ILE A 107 10.29 7.37 8.90
C ILE A 107 10.33 7.25 7.38
N GLN A 108 10.06 8.36 6.71
CA GLN A 108 10.31 8.54 5.28
C GLN A 108 11.23 9.74 5.10
N THR A 109 12.24 9.58 4.27
CA THR A 109 13.22 10.64 4.01
C THR A 109 13.11 11.12 2.58
N THR A 110 13.34 12.40 2.36
CA THR A 110 13.32 13.06 1.06
C THR A 110 14.42 14.09 1.04
N THR A 111 15.10 14.27 -0.07
CA THR A 111 16.07 15.35 -0.20
C THR A 111 15.38 16.70 -0.39
N LEU A 112 16.05 17.78 -0.04
CA LEU A 112 15.55 19.14 -0.26
C LEU A 112 15.36 19.43 -1.76
N THR A 113 16.26 18.91 -2.59
CA THR A 113 16.14 19.00 -4.06
C THR A 113 14.88 18.28 -4.56
N GLU A 114 14.62 17.08 -4.07
CA GLU A 114 13.41 16.31 -4.42
C GLU A 114 12.14 17.01 -3.92
N PHE A 115 12.16 17.54 -2.70
CA PHE A 115 11.06 18.35 -2.17
C PHE A 115 10.69 19.51 -3.10
N TRP A 116 11.66 20.29 -3.56
CA TRP A 116 11.39 21.40 -4.47
C TRP A 116 10.94 20.96 -5.86
N ASN A 117 11.40 19.79 -6.34
CA ASN A 117 10.87 19.20 -7.55
C ASN A 117 9.39 18.81 -7.39
N TRP A 118 9.00 18.25 -6.25
CA TRP A 118 7.61 17.96 -5.96
C TRP A 118 6.74 19.21 -5.87
N VAL A 119 7.24 20.29 -5.27
CA VAL A 119 6.55 21.58 -5.26
C VAL A 119 6.32 22.10 -6.68
N LYS A 120 7.36 22.07 -7.51
CA LYS A 120 7.30 22.51 -8.91
C LYS A 120 6.30 21.71 -9.75
N LEU A 121 6.22 20.41 -9.54
CA LEU A 121 5.36 19.51 -10.29
C LEU A 121 3.93 19.42 -9.71
N GLY A 122 3.66 19.97 -8.54
CA GLY A 122 2.40 19.74 -7.82
C GLY A 122 2.18 18.26 -7.55
N SER A 123 3.23 17.57 -7.08
CA SER A 123 3.21 16.12 -6.88
C SER A 123 2.15 15.69 -5.86
N PRO A 124 1.38 14.61 -6.13
CA PRO A 124 0.46 14.04 -5.15
C PRO A 124 1.13 13.59 -3.85
N GLU A 125 2.40 13.20 -3.90
CA GLU A 125 3.21 12.85 -2.73
C GLU A 125 3.34 14.07 -1.80
N LEU A 126 3.71 15.23 -2.36
CA LEU A 126 3.78 16.49 -1.61
C LEU A 126 2.45 16.83 -0.93
N ILE A 127 1.33 16.68 -1.65
CA ILE A 127 -0.01 16.95 -1.11
C ILE A 127 -0.30 16.04 0.08
N ASN A 128 0.04 14.75 -0.01
CA ASN A 128 -0.18 13.78 1.07
C ASN A 128 0.61 14.12 2.33
N PHE A 129 1.87 14.56 2.17
CA PHE A 129 2.72 14.92 3.30
C PHE A 129 2.32 16.27 3.93
N LEU A 130 1.98 17.27 3.11
CA LEU A 130 1.81 18.64 3.58
C LEU A 130 0.39 19.00 4.00
N ARG A 131 -0.66 18.39 3.42
CA ARG A 131 -2.05 18.78 3.67
C ARG A 131 -2.40 18.81 5.16
N TYR A 132 -1.99 17.80 5.88
CA TYR A 132 -2.22 17.63 7.32
C TYR A 132 -0.90 17.53 8.11
N GLY A 133 0.23 17.68 7.44
CA GLY A 133 1.55 17.54 8.04
C GLY A 133 1.77 18.55 9.16
N LEU A 134 2.25 18.07 10.29
CA LEU A 134 2.54 18.89 11.48
C LEU A 134 4.06 19.04 11.62
N PRO A 135 4.63 20.20 11.32
CA PRO A 135 6.06 20.43 11.51
C PRO A 135 6.43 20.40 13.00
N ILE A 136 7.32 19.48 13.37
CA ILE A 136 7.95 19.41 14.69
C ILE A 136 9.23 20.23 14.69
N TYR A 137 9.96 20.16 13.58
CA TYR A 137 11.12 21.00 13.31
C TYR A 137 11.06 21.48 11.86
N ASP A 138 11.35 22.76 11.62
CA ASP A 138 11.34 23.35 10.28
C ASP A 138 12.30 24.55 10.22
N THR A 139 13.12 24.59 9.20
CA THR A 139 14.01 25.73 8.91
C THR A 139 13.32 26.89 8.19
N GLY A 140 11.99 26.87 8.08
CA GLY A 140 11.19 28.03 7.69
C GLY A 140 10.54 27.91 6.31
N PHE A 141 10.61 26.78 5.59
CA PHE A 141 10.03 26.63 4.25
C PHE A 141 8.73 25.82 4.20
N ILE A 142 8.47 24.95 5.18
CA ILE A 142 7.29 24.08 5.17
C ILE A 142 5.99 24.88 5.27
N LYS A 143 5.89 25.76 6.27
CA LYS A 143 4.67 26.56 6.48
C LYS A 143 4.29 27.45 5.28
N PRO A 144 5.23 28.16 4.63
CA PRO A 144 4.93 28.87 3.39
C PRO A 144 4.40 27.96 2.28
N VAL A 145 5.01 26.78 2.07
CA VAL A 145 4.55 25.82 1.04
C VAL A 145 3.18 25.23 1.39
N GLN A 146 2.92 24.91 2.67
CA GLN A 146 1.58 24.51 3.12
C GLN A 146 0.53 25.61 2.83
N ARG A 147 0.88 26.86 3.04
CA ARG A 147 -0.01 27.99 2.72
C ARG A 147 -0.27 28.12 1.23
N MET A 148 0.77 27.97 0.39
CA MET A 148 0.61 27.95 -1.07
C MET A 148 -0.31 26.79 -1.51
N LEU A 149 -0.16 25.61 -0.92
CA LEU A 149 -1.03 24.47 -1.21
C LEU A 149 -2.50 24.75 -0.85
N GLN A 150 -2.75 25.33 0.34
CA GLN A 150 -4.08 25.72 0.80
C GLN A 150 -4.74 26.77 -0.12
N MET A 151 -3.93 27.66 -0.69
CA MET A 151 -4.39 28.70 -1.62
C MET A 151 -4.54 28.20 -3.07
N GLY A 152 -4.30 26.91 -3.34
CA GLY A 152 -4.35 26.34 -4.69
C GLY A 152 -3.23 26.81 -5.62
N LEU A 153 -2.15 27.37 -5.09
CA LEU A 153 -1.01 27.86 -5.87
C LEU A 153 -0.05 26.76 -6.31
N ILE A 154 -0.30 25.52 -5.89
CA ILE A 154 0.45 24.31 -6.28
C ILE A 154 -0.53 23.34 -6.92
N PRO A 155 -1.02 23.58 -8.15
CA PRO A 155 -1.91 22.65 -8.84
C PRO A 155 -1.13 21.40 -9.28
N PRO A 156 -1.78 20.22 -9.32
CA PRO A 156 -1.17 19.03 -9.89
C PRO A 156 -0.82 19.28 -11.37
N SER A 157 0.41 18.92 -11.76
CA SER A 157 0.80 18.98 -13.18
C SER A 157 0.09 17.87 -13.98
N GLU A 158 -0.02 18.07 -15.29
CA GLU A 158 -0.54 17.06 -16.20
C GLU A 158 0.27 15.74 -16.13
N GLU A 159 1.59 15.86 -15.92
CA GLU A 159 2.47 14.69 -15.72
C GLU A 159 2.14 13.94 -14.43
N ALA A 160 1.88 14.65 -13.33
CA ALA A 160 1.49 14.04 -12.06
C ALA A 160 0.16 13.26 -12.21
N VAL A 161 -0.82 13.81 -12.94
CA VAL A 161 -2.09 13.13 -13.25
C VAL A 161 -1.83 11.88 -14.09
N LYS A 162 -1.03 11.98 -15.16
CA LYS A 162 -0.66 10.84 -16.02
C LYS A 162 0.08 9.75 -15.24
N LEU A 163 0.99 10.13 -14.34
CA LEU A 163 1.71 9.17 -13.47
C LEU A 163 0.75 8.40 -12.57
N LYS A 164 -0.23 9.07 -11.97
CA LYS A 164 -1.24 8.40 -11.12
C LYS A 164 -2.12 7.44 -11.93
N ALA A 165 -2.55 7.85 -13.13
CA ALA A 165 -3.31 6.97 -14.01
C ALA A 165 -2.51 5.70 -14.38
N ARG A 166 -1.25 5.86 -14.81
CA ARG A 166 -0.36 4.73 -15.13
C ARG A 166 -0.09 3.83 -13.92
N ALA A 167 0.08 4.41 -12.73
CA ALA A 167 0.28 3.63 -11.51
C ALA A 167 -0.96 2.77 -11.18
N SER A 168 -2.17 3.27 -11.43
CA SER A 168 -3.41 2.51 -11.29
C SER A 168 -3.44 1.30 -12.25
N GLU A 169 -3.15 1.53 -13.53
CA GLU A 169 -3.08 0.46 -14.54
C GLU A 169 -2.04 -0.61 -14.20
N ALA A 170 -0.85 -0.17 -13.74
CA ALA A 170 0.22 -1.09 -13.32
C ALA A 170 -0.19 -1.95 -12.12
N ARG A 171 -0.94 -1.39 -11.17
CA ARG A 171 -1.47 -2.16 -10.02
C ARG A 171 -2.50 -3.19 -10.46
N ILE A 172 -3.39 -2.85 -11.39
CA ILE A 172 -4.37 -3.80 -11.94
C ILE A 172 -3.64 -4.98 -12.62
N LYS A 173 -2.65 -4.68 -13.48
CA LYS A 173 -1.83 -5.72 -14.11
C LYS A 173 -1.10 -6.61 -13.10
N LYS A 174 -0.59 -6.01 -12.02
CA LYS A 174 0.05 -6.79 -10.93
C LYS A 174 -0.96 -7.74 -10.28
N ILE A 175 -2.17 -7.26 -9.95
CA ILE A 175 -3.23 -8.11 -9.36
C ILE A 175 -3.57 -9.28 -10.29
N GLU A 176 -3.68 -9.04 -11.60
CA GLU A 176 -3.92 -10.10 -12.57
C GLU A 176 -2.83 -11.18 -12.58
N LEU A 177 -1.56 -10.75 -12.46
CA LEU A 177 -0.42 -11.68 -12.37
C LEU A 177 -0.43 -12.46 -11.06
N ASP A 178 -0.68 -11.78 -9.94
CA ASP A 178 -0.74 -12.41 -8.62
C ASP A 178 -1.88 -13.45 -8.54
N LEU A 179 -3.05 -13.14 -9.12
CA LEU A 179 -4.17 -14.09 -9.23
C LEU A 179 -3.81 -15.32 -10.07
N LYS A 180 -3.12 -15.14 -11.20
CA LYS A 180 -2.64 -16.27 -12.00
C LYS A 180 -1.66 -17.15 -11.21
N SER A 181 -0.73 -16.53 -10.49
CA SER A 181 0.21 -17.25 -9.61
C SER A 181 -0.51 -18.06 -8.53
N MET A 182 -1.50 -17.45 -7.86
CA MET A 182 -2.31 -18.16 -6.84
C MET A 182 -3.00 -19.40 -7.39
N ILE A 183 -3.47 -19.38 -8.63
CA ILE A 183 -4.11 -20.55 -9.27
C ILE A 183 -3.10 -21.69 -9.42
N PHE A 184 -1.87 -21.40 -9.80
CA PHE A 184 -0.81 -22.41 -9.87
C PHE A 184 -0.47 -22.97 -8.51
N GLU A 185 -0.34 -22.13 -7.47
CA GLU A 185 -0.06 -22.58 -6.10
C GLU A 185 -1.17 -23.49 -5.55
N LEU A 186 -2.45 -23.13 -5.76
CA LEU A 186 -3.59 -23.96 -5.37
C LEU A 186 -3.56 -25.33 -6.05
N ARG A 187 -3.16 -25.37 -7.31
CA ARG A 187 -3.01 -26.63 -8.03
C ARG A 187 -1.89 -27.50 -7.44
N TYR A 188 -0.73 -26.91 -7.18
CA TYR A 188 0.38 -27.64 -6.54
C TYR A 188 -0.04 -28.17 -5.18
N ALA A 189 -0.70 -27.36 -4.36
CA ALA A 189 -1.21 -27.78 -3.07
C ALA A 189 -2.19 -28.97 -3.17
N ALA A 190 -3.10 -28.97 -4.14
CA ALA A 190 -4.02 -30.08 -4.39
C ALA A 190 -3.26 -31.34 -4.86
N THR A 191 -2.28 -31.18 -5.73
CA THR A 191 -1.43 -32.28 -6.21
C THR A 191 -0.64 -32.90 -5.06
N ASP A 192 0.01 -32.10 -4.25
CA ASP A 192 0.82 -32.54 -3.10
C ASP A 192 -0.05 -33.25 -2.06
N ALA A 193 -1.25 -32.75 -1.79
CA ALA A 193 -2.20 -33.42 -0.89
C ALA A 193 -2.60 -34.81 -1.41
N CYS A 194 -2.90 -34.92 -2.71
CA CYS A 194 -3.21 -36.22 -3.32
C CYS A 194 -2.02 -37.18 -3.28
N GLN A 195 -0.82 -36.70 -3.58
CA GLN A 195 0.40 -37.50 -3.48
C GLN A 195 0.64 -37.97 -2.05
N ALA A 196 0.46 -37.11 -1.05
CA ALA A 196 0.62 -37.46 0.35
C ALA A 196 -0.31 -38.62 0.78
N VAL A 197 -1.59 -38.56 0.38
CA VAL A 197 -2.56 -39.63 0.64
C VAL A 197 -2.14 -40.94 -0.04
N ILE A 198 -1.74 -40.88 -1.31
CA ILE A 198 -1.30 -42.08 -2.06
C ILE A 198 -0.03 -42.66 -1.44
N MET A 199 0.92 -41.82 -1.07
CA MET A 199 2.16 -42.26 -0.39
C MET A 199 1.86 -42.93 0.97
N HIS A 200 0.88 -42.43 1.71
CA HIS A 200 0.47 -43.01 2.97
C HIS A 200 -0.01 -44.48 2.79
N TYR A 201 -0.90 -44.72 1.82
CA TYR A 201 -1.53 -46.00 1.62
C TYR A 201 -0.69 -46.99 0.81
N TYR A 202 -0.01 -46.50 -0.24
CA TYR A 202 0.71 -47.38 -1.18
C TYR A 202 2.23 -47.35 -1.01
N LYS A 203 2.78 -46.51 -0.12
CA LYS A 203 4.22 -46.33 0.12
C LYS A 203 5.03 -46.01 -1.15
N ALA A 204 4.38 -45.41 -2.14
CA ALA A 204 4.98 -45.05 -3.41
C ALA A 204 4.55 -43.62 -3.83
N GLN A 205 5.47 -42.84 -4.37
CA GLN A 205 5.20 -41.53 -4.86
C GLN A 205 4.74 -41.63 -6.34
N PRO A 206 3.48 -41.26 -6.68
CA PRO A 206 3.00 -41.34 -8.05
C PRO A 206 3.50 -40.15 -8.88
N ASP A 207 3.71 -40.35 -10.17
CA ASP A 207 3.76 -39.29 -11.14
C ASP A 207 2.38 -38.56 -11.20
N GLN A 208 2.37 -37.28 -11.52
CA GLN A 208 1.16 -36.46 -11.57
C GLN A 208 0.08 -37.08 -12.49
N LYS A 209 0.48 -37.68 -13.62
CA LYS A 209 -0.45 -38.35 -14.55
C LYS A 209 -1.07 -39.62 -13.99
N ALA A 210 -0.44 -40.24 -13.03
CA ALA A 210 -0.91 -41.49 -12.40
C ALA A 210 -1.85 -41.22 -11.19
N ILE A 211 -1.88 -39.99 -10.66
CA ILE A 211 -2.70 -39.64 -9.50
C ILE A 211 -4.18 -40.03 -9.66
N PRO A 212 -4.88 -39.73 -10.78
CA PRO A 212 -6.30 -40.08 -10.92
C PRO A 212 -6.56 -41.58 -10.76
N GLY A 213 -5.71 -42.41 -11.35
CA GLY A 213 -5.84 -43.88 -11.26
C GLY A 213 -5.64 -44.42 -9.82
N PHE A 214 -4.74 -43.82 -9.05
CA PHE A 214 -4.56 -44.14 -7.63
C PHE A 214 -5.73 -43.68 -6.77
N LEU A 215 -6.28 -42.51 -7.04
CA LEU A 215 -7.47 -42.01 -6.33
C LEU A 215 -8.68 -42.90 -6.59
N GLU A 216 -8.92 -43.34 -7.85
CA GLU A 216 -9.98 -44.29 -8.19
C GLU A 216 -9.83 -45.62 -7.45
N LYS A 217 -8.60 -46.08 -7.28
CA LYS A 217 -8.28 -47.30 -6.51
C LYS A 217 -8.63 -47.11 -5.02
N LEU A 218 -8.26 -46.00 -4.43
CA LEU A 218 -8.58 -45.65 -3.05
C LEU A 218 -10.08 -45.57 -2.79
N VAL A 219 -10.87 -45.07 -3.76
CA VAL A 219 -12.33 -45.04 -3.69
C VAL A 219 -12.92 -46.45 -3.76
N LYS A 220 -12.44 -47.28 -4.67
CA LYS A 220 -12.84 -48.72 -4.76
C LYS A 220 -12.54 -49.48 -3.48
N GLU A 221 -11.42 -49.16 -2.82
CA GLU A 221 -11.01 -49.74 -1.55
C GLU A 221 -11.73 -49.12 -0.33
N LYS A 222 -12.69 -48.21 -0.56
CA LYS A 222 -13.43 -47.46 0.47
C LYS A 222 -12.54 -46.65 1.43
N LYS A 223 -11.36 -46.25 1.00
CA LYS A 223 -10.39 -45.43 1.75
C LYS A 223 -10.53 -43.95 1.46
N LEU A 224 -11.28 -43.58 0.40
CA LEU A 224 -11.52 -42.22 -0.04
C LEU A 224 -12.97 -42.12 -0.52
N GLU A 225 -13.61 -40.97 -0.23
CA GLU A 225 -14.97 -40.70 -0.70
C GLU A 225 -15.02 -40.42 -2.20
N PRO A 226 -16.07 -40.88 -2.94
CA PRO A 226 -16.19 -40.66 -4.40
C PRO A 226 -16.14 -39.20 -4.82
N GLU A 227 -16.74 -38.30 -4.02
CA GLU A 227 -16.72 -36.85 -4.29
C GLU A 227 -15.33 -36.26 -4.48
N PHE A 228 -14.33 -36.89 -3.89
CA PHE A 228 -12.94 -36.41 -3.99
C PHE A 228 -12.39 -36.52 -5.41
N ILE A 229 -12.78 -37.55 -6.16
CA ILE A 229 -12.38 -37.74 -7.55
C ILE A 229 -13.01 -36.65 -8.44
N GLU A 230 -14.27 -36.33 -8.22
CA GLU A 230 -14.97 -35.28 -8.98
C GLU A 230 -14.32 -33.92 -8.73
N LYS A 231 -14.05 -33.59 -7.46
CA LYS A 231 -13.36 -32.35 -7.07
C LYS A 231 -11.95 -32.27 -7.65
N PHE A 232 -11.23 -33.38 -7.78
CA PHE A 232 -9.89 -33.41 -8.37
C PHE A 232 -9.92 -33.28 -9.89
N LYS A 233 -10.89 -33.94 -10.59
CA LYS A 233 -11.04 -33.88 -12.05
C LYS A 233 -11.41 -32.48 -12.54
N VAL A 234 -12.09 -31.67 -11.74
CA VAL A 234 -12.45 -30.28 -12.03
C VAL A 234 -11.22 -29.36 -12.06
N GLY A 235 -10.10 -29.80 -11.49
CA GLY A 235 -8.82 -29.11 -11.58
C GLY A 235 -8.13 -29.18 -12.94
N ASP A 236 -8.78 -29.69 -14.00
CA ASP A 236 -8.20 -29.77 -15.33
C ASP A 236 -8.07 -28.37 -15.98
N TYR A 237 -6.92 -28.14 -16.59
CA TYR A 237 -6.35 -26.87 -17.03
C TYR A 237 -7.19 -26.03 -18.00
N THR A 238 -8.09 -26.67 -18.74
CA THR A 238 -8.89 -26.03 -19.78
C THR A 238 -9.88 -25.00 -19.22
N LEU A 239 -10.32 -25.15 -18.00
CA LEU A 239 -11.27 -24.25 -17.32
C LEU A 239 -10.61 -22.98 -16.77
N ILE A 240 -9.33 -23.04 -16.43
CA ILE A 240 -8.59 -21.91 -15.86
C ILE A 240 -8.30 -20.82 -16.93
N LYS A 241 -8.18 -21.18 -18.18
CA LYS A 241 -7.98 -20.24 -19.30
C LYS A 241 -9.15 -19.28 -19.53
N ASN A 242 -10.34 -19.62 -19.11
CA ASN A 242 -11.57 -18.86 -19.34
C ASN A 242 -12.14 -18.19 -18.08
N ALA A 243 -11.40 -18.19 -16.97
CA ALA A 243 -11.82 -17.52 -15.75
C ALA A 243 -11.60 -16.00 -15.88
N GLN A 244 -12.69 -15.26 -16.03
CA GLN A 244 -12.68 -13.80 -15.89
C GLN A 244 -12.82 -13.45 -14.42
N VAL A 245 -11.83 -12.71 -13.90
CA VAL A 245 -11.93 -12.08 -12.58
C VAL A 245 -12.71 -10.78 -12.77
N SER A 246 -13.90 -10.70 -12.20
CA SER A 246 -14.65 -9.44 -12.13
C SER A 246 -14.51 -8.86 -10.70
N ILE A 247 -14.10 -7.61 -10.63
CA ILE A 247 -14.10 -6.85 -9.38
C ILE A 247 -15.39 -6.01 -9.40
N ASN A 248 -16.22 -6.11 -8.36
CA ASN A 248 -17.40 -5.27 -8.24
C ASN A 248 -17.01 -3.84 -7.81
N GLU A 249 -17.97 -2.92 -7.90
CA GLU A 249 -17.78 -1.49 -7.57
C GLU A 249 -17.33 -1.26 -6.11
N ASN A 250 -17.51 -2.23 -5.23
CA ASN A 250 -17.09 -2.18 -3.81
C ASN A 250 -15.68 -2.76 -3.58
N GLY A 251 -14.94 -3.12 -4.62
CA GLY A 251 -13.59 -3.69 -4.50
C GLY A 251 -13.55 -5.16 -4.09
N GLU A 252 -14.71 -5.84 -4.01
CA GLU A 252 -14.77 -7.28 -3.75
C GLU A 252 -14.46 -8.06 -5.02
N ALA A 253 -13.35 -8.79 -5.01
CA ALA A 253 -13.03 -9.72 -6.08
C ALA A 253 -13.97 -10.93 -6.02
N ARG A 254 -14.90 -11.06 -6.96
CA ARG A 254 -15.69 -12.28 -7.12
C ARG A 254 -14.84 -13.37 -7.78
N LEU A 255 -14.12 -14.10 -6.98
CA LEU A 255 -13.55 -15.42 -7.34
C LEU A 255 -14.67 -16.49 -7.51
N SER A 256 -15.91 -16.15 -7.24
CA SER A 256 -17.06 -17.07 -7.26
C SER A 256 -17.24 -17.82 -8.58
N ILE A 257 -16.84 -17.25 -9.69
CA ILE A 257 -16.94 -17.93 -10.98
C ILE A 257 -15.91 -19.05 -11.13
N LEU A 258 -14.72 -18.87 -10.59
CA LEU A 258 -13.71 -19.93 -10.53
C LEU A 258 -14.14 -21.05 -9.57
N PHE A 259 -14.61 -20.74 -8.38
CA PHE A 259 -15.05 -21.72 -7.39
C PHE A 259 -16.36 -22.42 -7.78
N MET A 260 -17.33 -21.74 -8.37
CA MET A 260 -18.59 -22.37 -8.82
C MET A 260 -18.41 -23.31 -10.03
N ARG A 261 -17.50 -23.01 -10.96
CA ARG A 261 -17.18 -23.97 -12.04
C ARG A 261 -16.38 -25.16 -11.53
N PHE A 262 -15.55 -25.00 -10.52
CA PHE A 262 -14.88 -26.09 -9.81
C PHE A 262 -15.86 -27.03 -9.08
N LEU A 263 -17.04 -26.55 -8.69
CA LEU A 263 -18.04 -27.33 -7.96
C LEU A 263 -19.18 -27.90 -8.85
N ASN A 264 -19.36 -27.39 -10.07
CA ASN A 264 -20.56 -27.68 -10.90
C ASN A 264 -20.26 -28.23 -12.33
N SER A 265 -19.04 -28.69 -12.60
CA SER A 265 -18.71 -29.31 -13.91
C SER A 265 -18.20 -30.76 -13.73
#